data_57959cf00a196ca269c8b5635ac3e79d
#
_entry.id   57959cf00a196ca269c8b5635ac3e79d
#
_cell.length_a   1.000
_cell.length_b   1.000
_cell.length_c   1.000
_cell.angle_alpha   90.00
_cell.angle_beta   90.00
_cell.angle_gamma   90.00
#
_symmetry.space_group_name_H-M   'P 1'
#
loop_
_entity.id
_entity.type
_entity.pdbx_description
1 polymer ?
#
loop_
_entity_poly.entity_id
_entity_poly.type
_entity_poly.pdbx_seq_one_letter_code
_entity_poly.pdbx_strand_id
1 'polypeptide(L)'
;YDQPRIALDGNVKRVFARNLNKKEAKIDFKKLVNFNSKMLFNNKRNADFVEALMEFGALICRPKDPKCVVCCLNKSCKYFKSSKKIRTTSKKMIKNKNYDIFCFLNNKKQIALTKKNNLGFLKNFNLPMIKDSKENNGRSWKLLNNYNNSISNLKLNINLYYKFSNKIPSEYSWYSLEDKKEFMPSFTKKIFRQISNLF
;
A
#
# COMPACT_ATOMS: atom_id res chain seq x y z
N TYR A 1 19.21 -6.69 -12.74
CA TYR A 1 17.77 -6.95 -12.65
C TYR A 1 17.42 -8.44 -12.60
N ASP A 2 18.12 -9.33 -13.28
CA ASP A 2 17.80 -10.77 -13.34
C ASP A 2 18.31 -11.58 -12.13
N GLN A 3 18.01 -11.10 -10.93
CA GLN A 3 18.39 -11.75 -9.67
C GLN A 3 17.45 -12.94 -9.37
N PRO A 4 17.99 -14.09 -8.88
CA PRO A 4 17.20 -15.27 -8.53
C PRO A 4 16.40 -15.05 -7.23
N ARG A 5 15.45 -14.15 -7.25
CA ARG A 5 14.61 -13.78 -6.10
C ARG A 5 13.14 -13.75 -6.49
N ILE A 6 12.28 -14.33 -5.66
CA ILE A 6 10.83 -14.24 -5.82
C ILE A 6 10.28 -13.08 -4.98
N ALA A 7 9.50 -12.21 -5.64
CA ALA A 7 8.65 -11.25 -4.94
C ALA A 7 7.48 -11.98 -4.28
N LEU A 8 7.49 -12.05 -2.96
CA LEU A 8 6.47 -12.74 -2.17
C LEU A 8 5.25 -11.84 -1.92
N ASP A 9 4.55 -11.47 -2.98
CA ASP A 9 3.28 -10.73 -2.89
C ASP A 9 2.11 -11.63 -2.46
N GLY A 10 0.92 -11.08 -2.34
CA GLY A 10 -0.29 -11.82 -1.97
C GLY A 10 -0.71 -12.87 -3.00
N ASN A 11 -0.41 -12.68 -4.28
CA ASN A 11 -0.72 -13.62 -5.36
C ASN A 11 0.19 -14.84 -5.25
N VAL A 12 1.49 -14.59 -5.18
CA VAL A 12 2.52 -15.64 -5.08
C VAL A 12 2.34 -16.47 -3.81
N LYS A 13 2.14 -15.83 -2.65
CA LYS A 13 1.86 -16.55 -1.39
C LYS A 13 0.65 -17.45 -1.48
N ARG A 14 -0.43 -16.97 -2.12
CA ARG A 14 -1.65 -17.77 -2.33
C ARG A 14 -1.40 -18.98 -3.22
N VAL A 15 -0.62 -18.83 -4.29
CA VAL A 15 -0.26 -19.94 -5.18
C VAL A 15 0.46 -21.04 -4.39
N PHE A 16 1.50 -20.69 -3.66
CA PHE A 16 2.23 -21.66 -2.83
C PHE A 16 1.36 -22.28 -1.74
N ALA A 17 0.55 -21.47 -1.04
CA ALA A 17 -0.33 -21.94 0.01
C ALA A 17 -1.33 -23.00 -0.50
N ARG A 18 -1.91 -22.77 -1.69
CA ARG A 18 -2.80 -23.73 -2.35
C ARG A 18 -2.06 -24.96 -2.88
N ASN A 19 -0.93 -24.76 -3.53
CA ASN A 19 -0.13 -25.88 -4.02
C ASN A 19 0.18 -26.86 -2.88
N LEU A 20 0.55 -26.35 -1.71
CA LEU A 20 0.84 -27.14 -0.50
C LEU A 20 -0.40 -27.51 0.33
N ASN A 21 -1.57 -26.95 0.04
CA ASN A 21 -2.79 -27.01 0.86
C ASN A 21 -2.56 -26.61 2.33
N LYS A 22 -1.75 -25.57 2.57
CA LYS A 22 -1.40 -25.04 3.90
C LYS A 22 -1.82 -23.60 4.05
N LYS A 23 -2.29 -23.19 5.25
CA LYS A 23 -2.57 -21.77 5.55
C LYS A 23 -1.29 -20.95 5.41
N GLU A 24 -1.35 -19.75 4.83
CA GLU A 24 -0.20 -18.86 4.61
C GLU A 24 0.61 -18.62 5.89
N ALA A 25 -0.08 -18.39 7.03
CA ALA A 25 0.56 -18.19 8.33
C ALA A 25 1.38 -19.40 8.84
N LYS A 26 1.20 -20.60 8.25
CA LYS A 26 1.93 -21.83 8.59
C LYS A 26 3.07 -22.13 7.61
N ILE A 27 3.37 -21.23 6.69
CA ILE A 27 4.40 -21.39 5.67
C ILE A 27 5.51 -20.39 5.92
N ASP A 28 6.72 -20.89 6.15
CA ASP A 28 7.93 -20.10 6.07
C ASP A 28 8.31 -19.91 4.58
N PHE A 29 7.79 -18.84 3.99
CA PHE A 29 8.00 -18.56 2.57
C PHE A 29 9.46 -18.29 2.23
N LYS A 30 10.24 -17.70 3.15
CA LYS A 30 11.67 -17.44 2.93
C LYS A 30 12.43 -18.75 2.82
N LYS A 31 12.20 -19.66 3.78
CA LYS A 31 12.81 -20.99 3.76
C LYS A 31 12.37 -21.80 2.54
N LEU A 32 11.08 -21.74 2.18
CA LEU A 32 10.54 -22.44 1.00
C LEU A 32 11.22 -21.98 -0.29
N VAL A 33 11.36 -20.66 -0.48
CA VAL A 33 11.98 -20.08 -1.68
C VAL A 33 13.47 -20.38 -1.71
N ASN A 34 14.18 -20.22 -0.62
CA ASN A 34 15.62 -20.52 -0.55
C ASN A 34 15.91 -22.01 -0.83
N PHE A 35 15.12 -22.92 -0.28
CA PHE A 35 15.27 -24.36 -0.49
C PHE A 35 15.05 -24.74 -1.97
N ASN A 36 14.09 -24.11 -2.64
CA ASN A 36 13.76 -24.41 -4.04
C ASN A 36 14.44 -23.46 -5.04
N SER A 37 15.34 -22.58 -4.58
CA SER A 37 15.91 -21.54 -5.43
C SER A 37 16.61 -22.09 -6.67
N LYS A 38 17.42 -23.15 -6.54
CA LYS A 38 18.08 -23.81 -7.69
C LYS A 38 17.10 -24.37 -8.72
N MET A 39 15.97 -24.93 -8.27
CA MET A 39 14.92 -25.47 -9.12
C MET A 39 14.07 -24.39 -9.80
N LEU A 40 13.79 -23.31 -9.07
CA LEU A 40 12.93 -22.22 -9.54
C LEU A 40 13.68 -21.24 -10.47
N PHE A 41 14.99 -21.13 -10.31
CA PHE A 41 15.83 -20.15 -11.00
C PHE A 41 16.93 -20.78 -11.84
N ASN A 42 16.60 -21.86 -12.54
CA ASN A 42 17.56 -22.55 -13.38
C ASN A 42 17.74 -21.92 -14.77
N ASN A 43 17.08 -20.82 -15.06
CA ASN A 43 17.05 -20.15 -16.35
C ASN A 43 17.56 -18.70 -16.25
N LYS A 44 18.04 -18.17 -17.40
CA LYS A 44 18.48 -16.77 -17.55
C LYS A 44 17.29 -15.76 -17.54
N ARG A 45 16.02 -16.21 -17.36
CA ARG A 45 14.81 -15.40 -17.43
C ARG A 45 14.08 -15.36 -16.08
N ASN A 46 14.82 -15.07 -15.00
CA ASN A 46 14.24 -15.05 -13.65
C ASN A 46 13.20 -13.95 -13.47
N ALA A 47 13.39 -12.80 -14.09
CA ALA A 47 12.43 -11.69 -14.04
C ALA A 47 11.08 -12.09 -14.66
N ASP A 48 11.10 -12.70 -15.85
CA ASP A 48 9.89 -13.17 -16.53
C ASP A 48 9.17 -14.26 -15.72
N PHE A 49 9.93 -15.15 -15.08
CA PHE A 49 9.34 -16.19 -14.24
C PHE A 49 8.62 -15.60 -13.03
N VAL A 50 9.21 -14.58 -12.38
CA VAL A 50 8.59 -13.92 -11.23
C VAL A 50 7.31 -13.19 -11.66
N GLU A 51 7.35 -12.48 -12.79
CA GLU A 51 6.19 -11.78 -13.35
C GLU A 51 5.08 -12.78 -13.73
N ALA A 52 5.42 -13.84 -14.45
CA ALA A 52 4.49 -14.90 -14.80
C ALA A 52 3.84 -15.56 -13.57
N LEU A 53 4.60 -15.76 -12.49
CA LEU A 53 4.06 -16.32 -11.25
C LEU A 53 3.09 -15.37 -10.54
N MET A 54 3.34 -14.06 -10.59
CA MET A 54 2.41 -13.04 -10.08
C MET A 54 1.13 -12.99 -10.90
N GLU A 55 1.24 -12.98 -12.24
CA GLU A 55 0.09 -13.03 -13.17
C GLU A 55 -0.68 -14.33 -13.05
N PHE A 56 -0.01 -15.45 -12.94
CA PHE A 56 -0.66 -16.76 -12.71
C PHE A 56 -1.54 -16.71 -11.44
N GLY A 57 -1.05 -16.08 -10.36
CA GLY A 57 -1.84 -15.85 -9.18
C GLY A 57 -3.03 -14.91 -9.40
N ALA A 58 -2.90 -13.92 -10.25
CA ALA A 58 -3.97 -12.96 -10.56
C ALA A 58 -5.03 -13.55 -11.51
N LEU A 59 -4.63 -14.26 -12.55
CA LEU A 59 -5.50 -14.66 -13.66
C LEU A 59 -6.05 -16.09 -13.53
N ILE A 60 -5.25 -17.02 -13.01
CA ILE A 60 -5.58 -18.45 -12.92
C ILE A 60 -5.89 -18.84 -11.48
N CYS A 61 -4.93 -18.69 -10.56
CA CYS A 61 -5.09 -19.04 -9.15
C CYS A 61 -5.76 -17.90 -8.36
N ARG A 62 -6.88 -17.37 -8.87
CA ARG A 62 -7.60 -16.22 -8.32
C ARG A 62 -8.02 -16.40 -6.86
N PRO A 63 -8.21 -15.32 -6.09
CA PRO A 63 -8.69 -15.41 -4.70
C PRO A 63 -10.05 -16.11 -4.61
N LYS A 64 -11.00 -15.72 -5.45
CA LYS A 64 -12.31 -16.35 -5.62
C LYS A 64 -12.32 -17.11 -6.93
N ASP A 65 -13.01 -18.23 -6.97
CA ASP A 65 -13.23 -19.07 -8.14
C ASP A 65 -11.95 -19.31 -8.98
N PRO A 66 -10.94 -19.99 -8.41
CA PRO A 66 -9.72 -20.29 -9.14
C PRO A 66 -10.00 -21.21 -10.31
N LYS A 67 -9.40 -20.94 -11.46
CA LYS A 67 -9.56 -21.72 -12.70
C LYS A 67 -8.73 -23.02 -12.65
N CYS A 68 -9.07 -23.91 -11.71
CA CYS A 68 -8.27 -25.11 -11.42
C CYS A 68 -8.24 -26.11 -12.59
N VAL A 69 -9.29 -26.20 -13.39
CA VAL A 69 -9.39 -27.15 -14.50
C VAL A 69 -8.34 -26.87 -15.58
N VAL A 70 -8.13 -25.58 -15.90
CA VAL A 70 -7.13 -25.14 -16.91
C VAL A 70 -5.77 -24.78 -16.29
N CYS A 71 -5.58 -25.09 -15.02
CA CYS A 71 -4.36 -24.75 -14.29
C CYS A 71 -3.25 -25.76 -14.62
N CYS A 72 -2.09 -25.27 -15.08
CA CYS A 72 -0.92 -26.12 -15.35
C CYS A 72 -0.39 -26.87 -14.12
N LEU A 73 -0.70 -26.40 -12.91
CA LEU A 73 -0.31 -27.06 -11.65
C LEU A 73 -1.36 -28.04 -11.10
N ASN A 74 -2.48 -28.27 -11.77
CA ASN A 74 -3.59 -29.05 -11.21
C ASN A 74 -3.18 -30.48 -10.82
N LYS A 75 -2.31 -31.13 -11.61
CA LYS A 75 -1.81 -32.49 -11.38
C LYS A 75 -0.98 -32.62 -10.10
N SER A 76 -0.31 -31.55 -9.66
CA SER A 76 0.54 -31.53 -8.44
C SER A 76 -0.10 -30.76 -7.29
N CYS A 77 -1.15 -30.00 -7.53
CA CYS A 77 -1.75 -29.11 -6.55
C CYS A 77 -2.53 -29.85 -5.47
N LYS A 78 -2.03 -29.82 -4.23
CA LYS A 78 -2.67 -30.46 -3.08
C LYS A 78 -4.04 -29.86 -2.73
N TYR A 79 -4.22 -28.56 -2.97
CA TYR A 79 -5.53 -27.90 -2.79
C TYR A 79 -6.57 -28.45 -3.76
N PHE A 80 -6.23 -28.66 -5.03
CA PHE A 80 -7.14 -29.15 -6.03
C PHE A 80 -7.56 -30.60 -5.75
N LYS A 81 -6.62 -31.43 -5.31
CA LYS A 81 -6.82 -32.86 -5.00
C LYS A 81 -7.51 -33.09 -3.64
N SER A 82 -7.47 -32.11 -2.73
CA SER A 82 -7.98 -32.31 -1.37
C SER A 82 -9.48 -32.14 -1.27
N SER A 83 -10.14 -33.00 -0.52
CA SER A 83 -11.54 -32.84 -0.09
C SER A 83 -11.68 -31.71 0.95
N LYS A 84 -10.66 -31.52 1.81
CA LYS A 84 -10.59 -30.44 2.81
C LYS A 84 -9.73 -29.27 2.30
N LYS A 85 -10.36 -28.33 1.60
CA LYS A 85 -9.67 -27.16 1.05
C LYS A 85 -9.42 -26.09 2.11
N ILE A 86 -8.21 -25.54 2.13
CA ILE A 86 -7.89 -24.39 2.97
C ILE A 86 -8.62 -23.13 2.47
N ARG A 87 -9.01 -22.24 3.40
CA ARG A 87 -9.39 -20.87 3.06
C ARG A 87 -8.12 -20.02 2.94
N THR A 88 -7.82 -19.56 1.72
CA THR A 88 -6.64 -18.73 1.42
C THR A 88 -6.91 -17.24 1.48
N THR A 89 -8.17 -16.85 1.58
CA THR A 89 -8.56 -15.45 1.77
C THR A 89 -8.86 -15.22 3.24
N SER A 90 -7.93 -14.67 3.99
CA SER A 90 -8.29 -14.00 5.24
C SER A 90 -9.09 -12.74 4.86
N LYS A 91 -10.31 -12.56 5.37
CA LYS A 91 -10.95 -11.25 5.36
C LYS A 91 -10.02 -10.31 6.11
N LYS A 92 -9.29 -9.46 5.40
CA LYS A 92 -8.52 -8.39 6.04
C LYS A 92 -9.55 -7.53 6.77
N MET A 93 -9.46 -7.46 8.10
CA MET A 93 -10.32 -6.56 8.87
C MET A 93 -10.04 -5.13 8.40
N ILE A 94 -11.10 -4.46 7.96
CA ILE A 94 -11.03 -3.05 7.62
C ILE A 94 -10.89 -2.29 8.93
N LYS A 95 -9.85 -1.47 9.04
CA LYS A 95 -9.62 -0.58 10.18
C LYS A 95 -10.01 0.83 9.78
N ASN A 96 -10.93 1.43 10.52
CA ASN A 96 -11.28 2.84 10.36
C ASN A 96 -10.30 3.69 11.19
N LYS A 97 -9.81 4.77 10.61
CA LYS A 97 -8.95 5.76 11.26
C LYS A 97 -9.46 7.16 10.93
N ASN A 98 -9.46 8.04 11.92
CA ASN A 98 -9.81 9.44 11.76
C ASN A 98 -8.54 10.28 11.89
N TYR A 99 -8.28 11.16 10.93
CA TYR A 99 -7.12 12.03 10.92
C TYR A 99 -7.51 13.46 10.63
N ASP A 100 -6.91 14.38 11.38
CA ASP A 100 -6.92 15.80 11.11
C ASP A 100 -5.62 16.19 10.42
N ILE A 101 -5.72 16.76 9.23
CA ILE A 101 -4.57 17.20 8.42
C ILE A 101 -4.52 18.71 8.44
N PHE A 102 -3.37 19.26 8.83
CA PHE A 102 -3.14 20.69 8.99
C PHE A 102 -2.14 21.19 7.95
N CYS A 103 -2.57 22.05 7.06
CA CYS A 103 -1.76 22.59 5.98
C CYS A 103 -1.40 24.06 6.27
N PHE A 104 -0.14 24.32 6.59
CA PHE A 104 0.39 25.68 6.55
C PHE A 104 0.57 26.09 5.10
N LEU A 105 0.05 27.25 4.74
CA LEU A 105 0.11 27.83 3.40
C LEU A 105 0.72 29.23 3.50
N ASN A 106 1.34 29.70 2.41
CA ASN A 106 1.80 31.07 2.28
C ASN A 106 1.32 31.72 0.98
N ASN A 107 1.49 33.05 0.88
CA ASN A 107 1.05 33.82 -0.29
C ASN A 107 1.84 33.51 -1.58
N LYS A 108 2.94 32.73 -1.50
CA LYS A 108 3.73 32.27 -2.65
C LYS A 108 3.23 30.93 -3.19
N LYS A 109 1.98 30.56 -2.90
CA LYS A 109 1.37 29.26 -3.28
C LYS A 109 2.22 28.05 -2.84
N GLN A 110 2.72 28.08 -1.61
CA GLN A 110 3.51 26.99 -1.05
C GLN A 110 2.81 26.35 0.14
N ILE A 111 3.05 25.07 0.34
CA ILE A 111 2.60 24.25 1.47
C ILE A 111 3.80 23.74 2.26
N ALA A 112 3.69 23.74 3.58
CA ALA A 112 4.71 23.18 4.45
C ALA A 112 4.55 21.67 4.61
N LEU A 113 5.61 20.92 4.34
CA LEU A 113 5.66 19.48 4.44
C LEU A 113 6.87 19.02 5.26
N THR A 114 6.75 17.83 5.87
CA THR A 114 7.85 17.16 6.58
C THR A 114 7.91 15.68 6.25
N LYS A 115 9.12 15.10 6.30
CA LYS A 115 9.33 13.64 6.27
C LYS A 115 9.11 12.98 7.64
N LYS A 116 9.15 13.77 8.72
CA LYS A 116 8.91 13.28 10.08
C LYS A 116 7.40 13.12 10.28
N ASN A 117 6.87 11.94 10.06
CA ASN A 117 5.48 11.63 10.31
C ASN A 117 5.32 10.30 11.06
N ASN A 118 4.26 10.20 11.84
CA ASN A 118 3.93 9.03 12.65
C ASN A 118 3.04 8.01 11.92
N LEU A 119 2.78 8.20 10.62
CA LEU A 119 1.98 7.30 9.82
C LEU A 119 2.80 6.09 9.39
N GLY A 120 2.45 4.90 9.88
CA GLY A 120 3.16 3.67 9.58
C GLY A 120 3.15 3.26 8.10
N PHE A 121 2.25 3.84 7.28
CA PHE A 121 2.03 3.47 5.88
C PHE A 121 2.61 4.46 4.84
N LEU A 122 3.05 5.66 5.27
CA LEU A 122 3.66 6.69 4.41
C LEU A 122 4.98 7.20 4.99
N LYS A 123 5.74 6.32 5.61
CA LYS A 123 7.08 6.65 6.12
C LYS A 123 7.97 7.17 4.98
N ASN A 124 8.76 8.19 5.28
CA ASN A 124 9.71 8.82 4.35
C ASN A 124 9.11 9.67 3.22
N PHE A 125 7.79 9.83 3.17
CA PHE A 125 7.16 10.79 2.26
C PHE A 125 6.98 12.15 2.92
N ASN A 126 7.09 13.21 2.12
CA ASN A 126 6.77 14.57 2.55
C ASN A 126 5.26 14.71 2.73
N LEU A 127 4.81 14.97 3.94
CA LEU A 127 3.41 15.10 4.32
C LEU A 127 3.17 16.39 5.10
N PRO A 128 1.97 16.99 5.03
CA PRO A 128 1.55 18.05 5.94
C PRO A 128 1.48 17.52 7.37
N MET A 129 1.25 18.38 8.35
CA MET A 129 1.02 17.98 9.74
C MET A 129 -0.22 17.09 9.82
N ILE A 130 -0.08 15.91 10.44
CA ILE A 130 -1.19 14.96 10.61
C ILE A 130 -1.28 14.59 12.08
N LYS A 131 -2.47 14.73 12.64
CA LYS A 131 -2.81 14.36 14.00
C LYS A 131 -3.97 13.37 14.04
N ASP A 132 -4.06 12.60 15.12
CA ASP A 132 -5.27 11.80 15.41
C ASP A 132 -6.39 12.78 15.85
N SER A 133 -7.61 12.63 15.30
CA SER A 133 -8.71 13.60 15.51
C SER A 133 -9.25 13.69 16.95
N LYS A 134 -8.56 13.09 17.90
CA LYS A 134 -8.84 13.21 19.34
C LYS A 134 -8.14 14.41 20.02
N GLU A 135 -7.20 15.06 19.33
CA GLU A 135 -6.46 16.19 19.88
C GLU A 135 -7.22 17.50 19.61
N ASN A 136 -7.33 18.33 20.65
CA ASN A 136 -8.04 19.61 20.58
C ASN A 136 -7.32 20.58 19.63
N ASN A 137 -7.94 20.90 18.51
CA ASN A 137 -7.37 21.76 17.48
C ASN A 137 -7.66 23.22 17.83
N GLY A 138 -6.62 24.00 18.14
CA GLY A 138 -6.73 25.41 18.50
C GLY A 138 -7.55 26.22 17.46
N ARG A 139 -8.23 27.29 17.92
CA ARG A 139 -9.17 28.17 17.16
C ARG A 139 -8.61 28.85 15.89
N SER A 140 -7.32 28.68 15.59
CA SER A 140 -6.66 29.37 14.48
C SER A 140 -6.69 28.64 13.12
N TRP A 141 -7.24 27.43 13.03
CA TRP A 141 -7.31 26.61 11.84
C TRP A 141 -8.69 26.69 11.17
N LYS A 142 -8.71 26.88 9.85
CA LYS A 142 -9.95 26.86 9.07
C LYS A 142 -10.15 25.50 8.45
N LEU A 143 -11.33 24.91 8.62
CA LEU A 143 -11.71 23.66 7.95
C LEU A 143 -11.91 23.95 6.46
N LEU A 144 -11.22 23.21 5.61
CA LEU A 144 -11.39 23.29 4.16
C LEU A 144 -12.40 22.26 3.67
N ASN A 145 -12.23 20.99 4.08
CA ASN A 145 -13.07 19.89 3.59
C ASN A 145 -12.96 18.65 4.49
N ASN A 146 -13.99 17.80 4.38
CA ASN A 146 -14.01 16.46 4.97
C ASN A 146 -14.13 15.44 3.84
N TYR A 147 -13.30 14.40 3.85
CA TYR A 147 -13.36 13.37 2.84
C TYR A 147 -12.86 12.02 3.32
N ASN A 148 -13.29 10.98 2.62
CA ASN A 148 -12.83 9.62 2.87
C ASN A 148 -11.73 9.22 1.90
N ASN A 149 -10.76 8.46 2.39
CA ASN A 149 -9.71 7.85 1.59
C ASN A 149 -9.53 6.40 2.04
N SER A 150 -8.92 5.57 1.19
CA SER A 150 -8.63 4.18 1.53
C SER A 150 -7.22 3.83 1.10
N ILE A 151 -6.47 3.21 1.99
CA ILE A 151 -5.11 2.72 1.73
C ILE A 151 -5.04 1.27 2.23
N SER A 152 -4.98 0.31 1.30
CA SER A 152 -5.03 -1.12 1.62
C SER A 152 -6.29 -1.48 2.42
N ASN A 153 -6.15 -1.91 3.69
CA ASN A 153 -7.26 -2.24 4.59
C ASN A 153 -7.60 -1.13 5.59
N LEU A 154 -7.07 0.07 5.39
CA LEU A 154 -7.38 1.25 6.18
C LEU A 154 -8.41 2.09 5.45
N LYS A 155 -9.53 2.39 6.10
CA LYS A 155 -10.45 3.47 5.73
C LYS A 155 -10.12 4.69 6.57
N LEU A 156 -9.84 5.80 5.92
CA LEU A 156 -9.42 7.04 6.53
C LEU A 156 -10.52 8.06 6.39
N ASN A 157 -11.04 8.56 7.50
CA ASN A 157 -11.89 9.75 7.53
C ASN A 157 -10.97 10.94 7.82
N ILE A 158 -10.94 11.92 6.94
CA ILE A 158 -9.96 13.00 6.95
C ILE A 158 -10.70 14.32 7.06
N ASN A 159 -10.33 15.12 8.05
CA ASN A 159 -10.66 16.53 8.14
C ASN A 159 -9.44 17.32 7.67
N LEU A 160 -9.59 18.13 6.63
CA LEU A 160 -8.52 18.93 6.07
C LEU A 160 -8.64 20.37 6.54
N TYR A 161 -7.65 20.84 7.27
CA TYR A 161 -7.56 22.21 7.78
C TYR A 161 -6.43 22.97 7.10
N TYR A 162 -6.58 24.29 7.01
CA TYR A 162 -5.52 25.16 6.53
C TYR A 162 -5.37 26.41 7.37
N LYS A 163 -4.18 27.01 7.28
CA LYS A 163 -3.85 28.31 7.87
C LYS A 163 -2.79 28.98 7.03
N PHE A 164 -3.01 30.27 6.72
CA PHE A 164 -1.96 31.10 6.13
C PHE A 164 -0.97 31.53 7.21
N SER A 165 0.33 31.28 6.99
CA SER A 165 1.41 31.62 7.89
C SER A 165 2.73 31.68 7.15
N ASN A 166 3.55 32.69 7.45
CA ASN A 166 4.94 32.72 6.98
C ASN A 166 5.90 31.99 7.94
N LYS A 167 5.44 31.63 9.14
CA LYS A 167 6.20 30.89 10.13
C LYS A 167 5.70 29.45 10.20
N ILE A 168 6.62 28.49 10.12
CA ILE A 168 6.36 27.05 10.23
C ILE A 168 7.31 26.44 11.27
N PRO A 169 6.96 25.30 11.88
CA PRO A 169 7.89 24.56 12.74
C PRO A 169 9.16 24.18 12.01
N SER A 170 10.28 24.08 12.72
CA SER A 170 11.64 23.90 12.14
C SER A 170 11.80 22.59 11.33
N GLU A 171 11.01 21.56 11.62
CA GLU A 171 11.02 20.28 10.91
C GLU A 171 10.28 20.29 9.57
N TYR A 172 9.61 21.41 9.23
CA TYR A 172 8.87 21.58 7.96
C TYR A 172 9.68 22.40 6.97
N SER A 173 9.48 22.10 5.68
CA SER A 173 10.03 22.87 4.57
C SER A 173 8.91 23.28 3.62
N TRP A 174 9.06 24.43 2.95
CA TRP A 174 8.13 24.93 1.96
C TRP A 174 8.25 24.19 0.63
N TYR A 175 7.13 23.79 0.05
CA TYR A 175 7.02 23.15 -1.25
C TYR A 175 6.04 23.91 -2.11
N SER A 176 6.39 24.17 -3.39
CA SER A 176 5.47 24.78 -4.34
C SER A 176 4.30 23.85 -4.65
N LEU A 177 3.09 24.39 -4.72
CA LEU A 177 1.90 23.66 -5.17
C LEU A 177 1.93 23.38 -6.68
N GLU A 178 2.73 24.13 -7.44
CA GLU A 178 2.88 24.01 -8.89
C GLU A 178 3.92 22.95 -9.29
N ASP A 179 4.81 22.56 -8.38
CA ASP A 179 5.81 21.51 -8.62
C ASP A 179 5.15 20.15 -8.87
N LYS A 180 5.22 19.71 -10.13
CA LYS A 180 4.81 18.35 -10.53
C LYS A 180 5.84 17.32 -10.06
N LYS A 181 5.85 16.98 -8.77
CA LYS A 181 6.74 15.91 -8.27
C LYS A 181 6.18 14.54 -8.63
N GLU A 182 6.82 13.87 -9.58
CA GLU A 182 6.44 12.55 -10.09
C GLU A 182 6.29 11.48 -8.99
N PHE A 183 7.07 11.57 -7.92
CA PHE A 183 7.12 10.60 -6.82
C PHE A 183 6.26 10.96 -5.60
N MET A 184 5.26 11.81 -5.77
CA MET A 184 4.37 12.15 -4.67
C MET A 184 3.26 11.10 -4.51
N PRO A 185 2.98 10.59 -3.29
CA PRO A 185 1.88 9.66 -3.06
C PRO A 185 0.54 10.22 -3.52
N SER A 186 -0.36 9.37 -4.02
CA SER A 186 -1.72 9.76 -4.41
C SER A 186 -2.49 10.46 -3.28
N PHE A 187 -2.21 10.07 -2.04
CA PHE A 187 -2.73 10.72 -0.84
C PHE A 187 -2.35 12.20 -0.79
N THR A 188 -1.06 12.53 -0.95
CA THR A 188 -0.57 13.92 -0.94
C THR A 188 -1.05 14.70 -2.18
N LYS A 189 -1.08 14.06 -3.37
CA LYS A 189 -1.63 14.66 -4.59
C LYS A 189 -3.08 15.10 -4.39
N LYS A 190 -3.88 14.32 -3.67
CA LYS A 190 -5.28 14.67 -3.39
C LYS A 190 -5.40 15.90 -2.48
N ILE A 191 -4.53 16.02 -1.48
CA ILE A 191 -4.45 17.20 -0.61
C ILE A 191 -4.08 18.44 -1.44
N PHE A 192 -3.04 18.35 -2.27
CA PHE A 192 -2.60 19.44 -3.14
C PHE A 192 -3.72 19.96 -4.04
N ARG A 193 -4.47 19.06 -4.70
CA ARG A 193 -5.61 19.45 -5.55
C ARG A 193 -6.67 20.24 -4.80
N GLN A 194 -6.96 19.88 -3.55
CA GLN A 194 -7.97 20.59 -2.75
C GLN A 194 -7.48 21.95 -2.29
N ILE A 195 -6.20 22.07 -1.95
CA ILE A 195 -5.59 23.33 -1.50
C ILE A 195 -5.37 24.29 -2.66
N SER A 196 -5.04 23.81 -3.86
CA SER A 196 -4.85 24.64 -5.04
C SER A 196 -6.10 25.47 -5.40
N ASN A 197 -7.28 25.03 -4.97
CA ASN A 197 -8.54 25.78 -5.16
C ASN A 197 -8.68 27.01 -4.23
N LEU A 198 -7.73 27.23 -3.31
CA LEU A 198 -7.72 28.40 -2.42
C LEU A 198 -6.95 29.60 -3.00
N PHE A 199 -6.25 29.40 -4.11
CA PHE A 199 -5.44 30.39 -4.82
C PHE A 199 -5.99 30.63 -6.23
#